data_82912fd0f96a1a63f8d1a8bc40c3c708
#
_entry.id   82912fd0f96a1a63f8d1a8bc40c3c708
#
_cell.length_a   1.000
_cell.length_b   1.000
_cell.length_c   1.000
_cell.angle_alpha   90.00
_cell.angle_beta   90.00
_cell.angle_gamma   90.00
#
_symmetry.space_group_name_H-M   'P 1'
#
loop_
_entity.id
_entity.type
_entity.pdbx_description
1 polymer ?
#
loop_
_entity_poly.entity_id
_entity_poly.type
_entity_poly.pdbx_seq_one_letter_code
_entity_poly.pdbx_strand_id
1 'polypeptide(L)'
;AMDTWLASVSQIEVPAGAFAVTNPANTKEVIGFHHHSNSAQMEQTVTNAEAAFPTWSATAVTERALLLNKLADQLELHRDELLALCIKEAGKTVGDSMAEVREAVDFCRYYAAEASKNLQAAQARGVVLCISPWNFPLAIFLGQVSAALVAGNTVVAKPAEQTSLIAVRTLELMKAAGFPDHVVQLVIAPGRQVGEVIVPDTRIQAVMFTGSTETGAWIARKLAERGGEPVPLIAETGGQNCMIVDSTALPEQVVDDVISSGFQSAGQRCSALRVLFLQEDVADKIIT
;
A
#
# COMPACT_ATOMS: atom_id res chain seq x y z
N ALA A 1 12.54 -20.04 -11.01
CA ALA A 1 12.11 -19.59 -9.67
C ALA A 1 10.60 -19.33 -9.65
N MET A 2 10.07 -18.47 -10.50
CA MET A 2 8.62 -18.16 -10.57
C MET A 2 7.77 -19.39 -10.85
N ASP A 3 8.13 -20.22 -11.85
CA ASP A 3 7.39 -21.44 -12.20
C ASP A 3 7.43 -22.48 -11.08
N THR A 4 8.55 -22.60 -10.36
CA THR A 4 8.69 -23.53 -9.24
C THR A 4 7.83 -23.08 -8.06
N TRP A 5 7.75 -21.79 -7.80
CA TRP A 5 6.88 -21.23 -6.76
C TRP A 5 5.40 -21.35 -7.14
N LEU A 6 5.04 -21.04 -8.40
CA LEU A 6 3.67 -21.21 -8.92
C LEU A 6 3.20 -22.66 -8.85
N ALA A 7 4.09 -23.64 -9.06
CA ALA A 7 3.76 -25.07 -8.96
C ALA A 7 3.60 -25.55 -7.50
N SER A 8 4.28 -24.93 -6.53
CA SER A 8 4.20 -25.31 -5.11
C SER A 8 2.90 -24.89 -4.44
N VAL A 9 2.15 -23.94 -5.02
CA VAL A 9 0.95 -23.33 -4.45
C VAL A 9 -0.34 -24.14 -4.72
N SER A 10 -0.29 -25.17 -5.57
CA SER A 10 -1.49 -25.86 -6.10
C SER A 10 -2.24 -26.81 -5.14
N GLN A 11 -1.81 -26.99 -3.88
CA GLN A 11 -2.47 -27.87 -2.89
C GLN A 11 -2.35 -27.31 -1.44
N ILE A 12 -2.76 -26.05 -1.22
CA ILE A 12 -2.75 -25.49 0.14
C ILE A 12 -4.04 -25.89 0.85
N GLU A 13 -3.92 -26.67 1.93
CA GLU A 13 -5.02 -26.87 2.88
C GLU A 13 -5.16 -25.62 3.76
N VAL A 14 -6.38 -25.07 3.78
CA VAL A 14 -6.70 -23.90 4.64
C VAL A 14 -7.02 -24.40 6.04
N PRO A 15 -6.24 -24.01 7.07
CA PRO A 15 -6.52 -24.43 8.44
C PRO A 15 -7.88 -23.95 8.95
N ALA A 16 -8.44 -24.66 9.91
CA ALA A 16 -9.70 -24.26 10.54
C ALA A 16 -9.59 -22.86 11.16
N GLY A 17 -10.53 -22.00 10.85
CA GLY A 17 -10.55 -20.61 11.31
C GLY A 17 -9.66 -19.64 10.51
N ALA A 18 -8.95 -20.11 9.49
CA ALA A 18 -8.26 -19.25 8.54
C ALA A 18 -9.15 -18.90 7.33
N PHE A 19 -8.79 -17.80 6.66
CA PHE A 19 -9.45 -17.32 5.45
C PHE A 19 -8.56 -17.62 4.25
N ALA A 20 -9.12 -18.29 3.24
CA ALA A 20 -8.42 -18.58 2.00
C ALA A 20 -8.17 -17.29 1.20
N VAL A 21 -6.96 -17.15 0.68
CA VAL A 21 -6.63 -16.19 -0.38
C VAL A 21 -6.65 -16.94 -1.70
N THR A 22 -7.47 -16.47 -2.64
CA THR A 22 -7.69 -17.15 -3.92
C THR A 22 -7.22 -16.28 -5.09
N ASN A 23 -6.82 -16.94 -6.16
CA ASN A 23 -6.48 -16.27 -7.40
C ASN A 23 -7.76 -15.68 -8.04
N PRO A 24 -7.86 -14.34 -8.26
CA PRO A 24 -9.05 -13.74 -8.85
C PRO A 24 -9.35 -14.21 -10.29
N ALA A 25 -8.33 -14.66 -11.03
CA ALA A 25 -8.52 -15.25 -12.36
C ALA A 25 -9.02 -16.71 -12.31
N ASN A 26 -8.85 -17.38 -11.17
CA ASN A 26 -9.33 -18.74 -10.94
C ASN A 26 -9.67 -18.93 -9.45
N THR A 27 -10.85 -18.58 -9.05
CA THR A 27 -11.29 -18.59 -7.63
C THR A 27 -11.28 -19.98 -6.97
N LYS A 28 -11.04 -21.07 -7.72
CA LYS A 28 -10.82 -22.40 -7.18
C LYS A 28 -9.36 -22.66 -6.76
N GLU A 29 -8.44 -21.80 -7.23
CA GLU A 29 -7.03 -21.88 -6.87
C GLU A 29 -6.78 -21.11 -5.56
N VAL A 30 -6.54 -21.84 -4.49
CA VAL A 30 -6.11 -21.28 -3.21
C VAL A 30 -4.61 -21.06 -3.27
N ILE A 31 -4.17 -19.81 -3.08
CA ILE A 31 -2.75 -19.40 -3.15
C ILE A 31 -2.12 -19.19 -1.77
N GLY A 32 -2.92 -19.19 -0.74
CA GLY A 32 -2.49 -19.05 0.65
C GLY A 32 -3.70 -18.87 1.58
N PHE A 33 -3.39 -18.53 2.81
CA PHE A 33 -4.42 -18.21 3.81
C PHE A 33 -3.90 -17.18 4.81
N HIS A 34 -4.83 -16.52 5.47
CA HIS A 34 -4.52 -15.64 6.61
C HIS A 34 -5.54 -15.86 7.75
N HIS A 35 -5.19 -15.37 8.93
CA HIS A 35 -6.11 -15.26 10.04
C HIS A 35 -6.49 -13.80 10.27
N HIS A 36 -7.77 -13.54 10.58
CA HIS A 36 -8.17 -12.20 11.00
C HIS A 36 -7.72 -11.94 12.44
N SER A 37 -7.13 -10.77 12.65
CA SER A 37 -6.83 -10.25 13.98
C SER A 37 -8.14 -9.95 14.72
N ASN A 38 -8.31 -10.48 15.90
CA ASN A 38 -9.42 -10.09 16.79
C ASN A 38 -9.11 -8.77 17.51
N SER A 39 -10.08 -8.21 18.23
CA SER A 39 -9.95 -6.91 18.91
C SER A 39 -8.77 -6.88 19.90
N ALA A 40 -8.57 -7.92 20.68
CA ALA A 40 -7.46 -8.00 21.63
C ALA A 40 -6.09 -8.04 20.91
N GLN A 41 -5.98 -8.73 19.79
CA GLN A 41 -4.77 -8.74 18.95
C GLN A 41 -4.52 -7.37 18.32
N MET A 42 -5.56 -6.66 17.87
CA MET A 42 -5.44 -5.30 17.34
C MET A 42 -4.95 -4.32 18.43
N GLU A 43 -5.51 -4.37 19.62
CA GLU A 43 -5.05 -3.58 20.76
C GLU A 43 -3.59 -3.89 21.11
N GLN A 44 -3.20 -5.16 21.07
CA GLN A 44 -1.81 -5.58 21.32
C GLN A 44 -0.86 -5.05 20.24
N THR A 45 -1.26 -5.00 18.97
CA THR A 45 -0.42 -4.41 17.90
C THR A 45 -0.18 -2.92 18.15
N VAL A 46 -1.18 -2.16 18.58
CA VAL A 46 -1.00 -0.75 18.94
C VAL A 46 -0.06 -0.61 20.14
N THR A 47 -0.24 -1.45 21.17
CA THR A 47 0.63 -1.47 22.36
C THR A 47 2.08 -1.76 22.00
N ASN A 48 2.32 -2.73 21.13
CA ASN A 48 3.67 -3.08 20.67
C ASN A 48 4.32 -1.93 19.89
N ALA A 49 3.57 -1.30 18.97
CA ALA A 49 4.05 -0.18 18.19
C ALA A 49 4.37 1.04 19.08
N GLU A 50 3.52 1.34 20.07
CA GLU A 50 3.75 2.40 21.03
C GLU A 50 5.00 2.14 21.89
N ALA A 51 5.18 0.92 22.38
CA ALA A 51 6.34 0.54 23.16
C ALA A 51 7.67 0.61 22.37
N ALA A 52 7.64 0.36 21.07
CA ALA A 52 8.81 0.45 20.19
C ALA A 52 9.15 1.91 19.79
N PHE A 53 8.19 2.83 19.89
CA PHE A 53 8.33 4.20 19.41
C PHE A 53 9.49 4.98 20.02
N PRO A 54 9.74 4.99 21.36
CA PRO A 54 10.83 5.79 21.93
C PRO A 54 12.20 5.43 21.37
N THR A 55 12.49 4.13 21.21
CA THR A 55 13.76 3.65 20.67
C THR A 55 13.87 3.95 19.18
N TRP A 56 12.80 3.70 18.40
CA TRP A 56 12.80 3.94 16.97
C TRP A 56 12.91 5.42 16.63
N SER A 57 12.18 6.28 17.31
CA SER A 57 12.23 7.73 17.09
C SER A 57 13.58 8.35 17.42
N ALA A 58 14.31 7.76 18.39
CA ALA A 58 15.67 8.17 18.75
C ALA A 58 16.74 7.64 17.77
N THR A 59 16.42 6.66 16.92
CA THR A 59 17.33 6.16 15.88
C THR A 59 17.64 7.26 14.88
N ALA A 60 18.92 7.44 14.53
CA ALA A 60 19.32 8.49 13.59
C ALA A 60 18.60 8.36 12.25
N VAL A 61 18.23 9.49 11.63
CA VAL A 61 17.54 9.49 10.33
C VAL A 61 18.34 8.77 9.24
N THR A 62 19.66 8.87 9.29
CA THR A 62 20.57 8.18 8.36
C THR A 62 20.54 6.66 8.51
N GLU A 63 20.37 6.15 9.72
CA GLU A 63 20.20 4.71 9.97
C GLU A 63 18.84 4.22 9.48
N ARG A 64 17.76 4.96 9.74
CA ARG A 64 16.43 4.64 9.22
C ARG A 64 16.43 4.64 7.67
N ALA A 65 17.09 5.63 7.05
CA ALA A 65 17.26 5.71 5.60
C ALA A 65 18.07 4.53 5.04
N LEU A 66 19.13 4.10 5.75
CA LEU A 66 19.91 2.91 5.36
C LEU A 66 19.07 1.64 5.39
N LEU A 67 18.19 1.47 6.38
CA LEU A 67 17.29 0.32 6.46
C LEU A 67 16.29 0.29 5.29
N LEU A 68 15.77 1.45 4.86
CA LEU A 68 14.92 1.53 3.66
C LEU A 68 15.67 1.15 2.38
N ASN A 69 16.92 1.58 2.22
CA ASN A 69 17.74 1.18 1.08
C ASN A 69 18.01 -0.34 1.08
N LYS A 70 18.30 -0.94 2.26
CA LYS A 70 18.42 -2.39 2.38
C LYS A 70 17.12 -3.12 2.06
N LEU A 71 15.97 -2.55 2.43
CA LEU A 71 14.67 -3.11 2.04
C LEU A 71 14.48 -3.04 0.53
N ALA A 72 14.84 -1.94 -0.12
CA ALA A 72 14.80 -1.84 -1.57
C ALA A 72 15.65 -2.94 -2.25
N ASP A 73 16.84 -3.21 -1.71
CA ASP A 73 17.70 -4.29 -2.21
C ASP A 73 17.06 -5.69 -1.99
N GLN A 74 16.38 -5.91 -0.85
CA GLN A 74 15.62 -7.15 -0.61
C GLN A 74 14.43 -7.31 -1.59
N LEU A 75 13.71 -6.24 -1.89
CA LEU A 75 12.62 -6.27 -2.87
C LEU A 75 13.13 -6.64 -4.27
N GLU A 76 14.26 -6.08 -4.69
CA GLU A 76 14.89 -6.44 -5.97
C GLU A 76 15.40 -7.88 -5.99
N LEU A 77 16.02 -8.35 -4.91
CA LEU A 77 16.50 -9.73 -4.77
C LEU A 77 15.36 -10.74 -4.87
N HIS A 78 14.20 -10.42 -4.31
CA HIS A 78 13.00 -11.27 -4.29
C HIS A 78 11.95 -10.87 -5.34
N ARG A 79 12.35 -10.12 -6.36
CA ARG A 79 11.47 -9.57 -7.39
C ARG A 79 10.55 -10.61 -8.01
N ASP A 80 11.08 -11.76 -8.43
CA ASP A 80 10.31 -12.78 -9.15
C ASP A 80 9.20 -13.39 -8.29
N GLU A 81 9.45 -13.54 -6.98
CA GLU A 81 8.45 -13.96 -6.00
C GLU A 81 7.36 -12.90 -5.81
N LEU A 82 7.75 -11.63 -5.67
CA LEU A 82 6.81 -10.51 -5.52
C LEU A 82 5.96 -10.32 -6.78
N LEU A 83 6.53 -10.49 -7.99
CA LEU A 83 5.78 -10.50 -9.23
C LEU A 83 4.72 -11.61 -9.23
N ALA A 84 5.08 -12.82 -8.81
CA ALA A 84 4.17 -13.96 -8.74
C ALA A 84 3.01 -13.69 -7.75
N LEU A 85 3.30 -13.08 -6.59
CA LEU A 85 2.27 -12.66 -5.64
C LEU A 85 1.34 -11.61 -6.25
N CYS A 86 1.86 -10.54 -6.88
CA CYS A 86 1.03 -9.54 -7.56
C CYS A 86 0.10 -10.15 -8.61
N ILE A 87 0.60 -11.11 -9.40
CA ILE A 87 -0.18 -11.80 -10.43
C ILE A 87 -1.27 -12.68 -9.80
N LYS A 88 -0.90 -13.50 -8.82
CA LYS A 88 -1.79 -14.52 -8.26
C LYS A 88 -2.78 -13.96 -7.24
N GLU A 89 -2.39 -12.98 -6.43
CA GLU A 89 -3.22 -12.43 -5.36
C GLU A 89 -4.05 -11.24 -5.84
N ALA A 90 -3.46 -10.33 -6.64
CA ALA A 90 -4.12 -9.11 -7.11
C ALA A 90 -4.60 -9.19 -8.57
N GLY A 91 -4.35 -10.30 -9.28
CA GLY A 91 -4.77 -10.46 -10.68
C GLY A 91 -4.07 -9.52 -11.65
N LYS A 92 -2.89 -9.04 -11.32
CA LYS A 92 -2.14 -8.09 -12.16
C LYS A 92 -1.53 -8.79 -13.39
N THR A 93 -1.38 -8.04 -14.48
CA THR A 93 -0.55 -8.48 -15.61
C THR A 93 0.92 -8.51 -15.22
N VAL A 94 1.76 -9.18 -16.01
CA VAL A 94 3.22 -9.17 -15.79
C VAL A 94 3.77 -7.73 -15.81
N GLY A 95 3.33 -6.93 -16.79
CA GLY A 95 3.74 -5.53 -16.92
C GLY A 95 3.36 -4.67 -15.71
N ASP A 96 2.09 -4.78 -15.25
CA ASP A 96 1.62 -4.07 -14.07
C ASP A 96 2.34 -4.53 -12.79
N SER A 97 2.65 -5.82 -12.68
CA SER A 97 3.40 -6.36 -11.54
C SER A 97 4.85 -5.87 -11.51
N MET A 98 5.48 -5.75 -12.68
CA MET A 98 6.82 -5.15 -12.79
C MET A 98 6.82 -3.68 -12.35
N ALA A 99 5.81 -2.91 -12.77
CA ALA A 99 5.63 -1.52 -12.34
C ALA A 99 5.43 -1.42 -10.83
N GLU A 100 4.61 -2.30 -10.26
CA GLU A 100 4.31 -2.39 -8.84
C GLU A 100 5.58 -2.60 -7.98
N VAL A 101 6.41 -3.59 -8.34
CA VAL A 101 7.65 -3.87 -7.60
C VAL A 101 8.65 -2.72 -7.76
N ARG A 102 8.75 -2.15 -8.97
CA ARG A 102 9.61 -1.00 -9.22
C ARG A 102 9.21 0.21 -8.38
N GLU A 103 7.93 0.54 -8.37
CA GLU A 103 7.39 1.66 -7.60
C GLU A 103 7.64 1.47 -6.08
N ALA A 104 7.49 0.24 -5.57
CA ALA A 104 7.78 -0.08 -4.17
C ALA A 104 9.26 0.15 -3.82
N VAL A 105 10.17 -0.26 -4.71
CA VAL A 105 11.62 -0.01 -4.58
C VAL A 105 11.90 1.49 -4.63
N ASP A 106 11.29 2.20 -5.58
CA ASP A 106 11.46 3.64 -5.76
C ASP A 106 10.96 4.42 -4.54
N PHE A 107 9.82 4.05 -3.93
CA PHE A 107 9.36 4.65 -2.67
C PHE A 107 10.38 4.49 -1.54
N CYS A 108 10.94 3.30 -1.36
CA CYS A 108 11.95 3.08 -0.32
C CYS A 108 13.19 3.98 -0.54
N ARG A 109 13.71 4.06 -1.75
CA ARG A 109 14.87 4.87 -2.09
C ARG A 109 14.58 6.37 -2.05
N TYR A 110 13.42 6.78 -2.55
CA TYR A 110 12.98 8.17 -2.55
C TYR A 110 12.87 8.71 -1.11
N TYR A 111 12.12 8.01 -0.25
CA TYR A 111 11.95 8.46 1.12
C TYR A 111 13.23 8.39 1.94
N ALA A 112 14.13 7.43 1.67
CA ALA A 112 15.46 7.40 2.28
C ALA A 112 16.28 8.66 1.92
N ALA A 113 16.26 9.06 0.64
CA ALA A 113 16.96 10.24 0.17
C ALA A 113 16.35 11.53 0.71
N GLU A 114 15.03 11.67 0.67
CA GLU A 114 14.32 12.85 1.14
C GLU A 114 14.45 13.05 2.65
N ALA A 115 14.35 11.96 3.44
CA ALA A 115 14.51 12.04 4.88
C ALA A 115 15.91 12.54 5.27
N SER A 116 16.95 12.06 4.58
CA SER A 116 18.31 12.47 4.82
C SER A 116 18.55 13.96 4.56
N LYS A 117 17.77 14.59 3.67
CA LYS A 117 17.84 16.02 3.38
C LYS A 117 16.98 16.88 4.30
N ASN A 118 15.75 16.43 4.57
CA ASN A 118 14.69 17.30 5.06
C ASN A 118 14.25 17.03 6.51
N LEU A 119 14.60 15.86 7.10
CA LEU A 119 14.09 15.46 8.42
C LEU A 119 15.11 15.57 9.57
N GLN A 120 16.22 16.28 9.39
CA GLN A 120 17.28 16.39 10.41
C GLN A 120 16.78 17.01 11.73
N ALA A 121 15.83 17.95 11.67
CA ALA A 121 15.25 18.59 12.83
C ALA A 121 13.78 18.22 13.08
N ALA A 122 13.21 17.32 12.28
CA ALA A 122 11.82 16.93 12.42
C ALA A 122 11.64 15.95 13.60
N GLN A 123 10.52 16.10 14.30
CA GLN A 123 10.12 15.18 15.37
C GLN A 123 9.06 14.21 14.88
N ALA A 124 9.24 12.92 15.18
CA ALA A 124 8.25 11.91 14.93
C ALA A 124 7.01 12.11 15.82
N ARG A 125 5.84 11.74 15.31
CA ARG A 125 4.57 11.94 16.02
C ARG A 125 4.21 10.81 16.98
N GLY A 126 4.55 9.57 16.66
CA GLY A 126 4.13 8.40 17.42
C GLY A 126 3.75 7.22 16.52
N VAL A 127 2.68 6.54 16.89
CA VAL A 127 2.14 5.42 16.10
C VAL A 127 1.31 5.96 14.93
N VAL A 128 1.63 5.52 13.71
CA VAL A 128 0.88 5.85 12.48
C VAL A 128 0.11 4.62 12.03
N LEU A 129 -1.19 4.78 11.80
CA LEU A 129 -2.02 3.77 11.15
C LEU A 129 -1.96 3.95 9.63
N CYS A 130 -1.42 2.95 8.93
CA CYS A 130 -1.36 2.89 7.46
C CYS A 130 -2.40 1.90 6.93
N ILE A 131 -3.36 2.37 6.14
CA ILE A 131 -4.42 1.56 5.53
C ILE A 131 -4.27 1.62 4.02
N SER A 132 -3.91 0.51 3.40
CA SER A 132 -3.62 0.43 1.97
C SER A 132 -4.70 -0.34 1.19
N PRO A 133 -4.85 -0.05 -0.13
CA PRO A 133 -5.84 -0.67 -0.99
C PRO A 133 -5.35 -2.00 -1.56
N TRP A 134 -6.27 -2.74 -2.21
CA TRP A 134 -5.97 -4.02 -2.86
C TRP A 134 -5.31 -3.88 -4.25
N ASN A 135 -5.56 -2.77 -4.96
CA ASN A 135 -5.14 -2.59 -6.36
C ASN A 135 -3.67 -2.22 -6.53
N PHE A 136 -3.02 -1.72 -5.47
CA PHE A 136 -1.57 -1.51 -5.36
C PHE A 136 -1.08 -2.11 -4.03
N PRO A 137 -1.09 -3.46 -3.93
CA PRO A 137 -0.93 -4.14 -2.64
C PRO A 137 0.49 -4.09 -2.09
N LEU A 138 1.49 -3.81 -2.93
CA LEU A 138 2.89 -3.65 -2.55
C LEU A 138 3.32 -2.18 -2.56
N ALA A 139 3.13 -1.46 -3.68
CA ALA A 139 3.66 -0.11 -3.85
C ALA A 139 3.01 0.89 -2.88
N ILE A 140 1.68 0.99 -2.86
CA ILE A 140 1.00 1.92 -1.94
C ILE A 140 1.17 1.48 -0.49
N PHE A 141 1.14 0.18 -0.20
CA PHE A 141 1.43 -0.33 1.14
C PHE A 141 2.81 0.15 1.62
N LEU A 142 3.86 -0.08 0.83
CA LEU A 142 5.22 0.35 1.18
C LEU A 142 5.40 1.86 1.10
N GLY A 143 4.73 2.55 0.20
CA GLY A 143 4.77 4.01 0.13
C GLY A 143 4.34 4.66 1.44
N GLN A 144 3.23 4.19 2.03
CA GLN A 144 2.78 4.66 3.34
C GLN A 144 3.71 4.25 4.47
N VAL A 145 4.06 2.96 4.55
CA VAL A 145 4.87 2.39 5.63
C VAL A 145 6.27 2.99 5.64
N SER A 146 6.94 3.08 4.48
CA SER A 146 8.32 3.60 4.38
C SER A 146 8.40 5.09 4.74
N ALA A 147 7.43 5.90 4.28
CA ALA A 147 7.35 7.32 4.61
C ALA A 147 7.19 7.53 6.13
N ALA A 148 6.27 6.79 6.77
CA ALA A 148 6.04 6.89 8.20
C ALA A 148 7.27 6.45 9.02
N LEU A 149 7.90 5.32 8.64
CA LEU A 149 9.05 4.76 9.34
C LEU A 149 10.28 5.68 9.27
N VAL A 150 10.63 6.17 8.08
CA VAL A 150 11.83 7.00 7.94
C VAL A 150 11.68 8.33 8.67
N ALA A 151 10.46 8.83 8.81
CA ALA A 151 10.15 9.99 9.65
C ALA A 151 10.25 9.70 11.17
N GLY A 152 10.55 8.45 11.56
CA GLY A 152 10.76 8.06 12.96
C GLY A 152 9.49 7.58 13.67
N ASN A 153 8.39 7.42 12.96
CA ASN A 153 7.16 6.88 13.51
C ASN A 153 7.19 5.36 13.52
N THR A 154 6.49 4.73 14.46
CA THR A 154 6.14 3.31 14.36
C THR A 154 4.82 3.15 13.62
N VAL A 155 4.59 1.97 13.06
CA VAL A 155 3.49 1.76 12.11
C VAL A 155 2.62 0.58 12.53
N VAL A 156 1.30 0.78 12.52
CA VAL A 156 0.30 -0.28 12.42
C VAL A 156 -0.18 -0.30 10.98
N ALA A 157 0.15 -1.36 10.24
CA ALA A 157 -0.14 -1.50 8.82
C ALA A 157 -1.32 -2.45 8.59
N LYS A 158 -2.35 -1.95 7.90
CA LYS A 158 -3.52 -2.73 7.49
C LYS A 158 -3.59 -2.82 5.97
N PRO A 159 -3.13 -3.92 5.35
CA PRO A 159 -3.38 -4.19 3.93
C PRO A 159 -4.86 -4.52 3.68
N ALA A 160 -5.27 -4.53 2.43
CA ALA A 160 -6.56 -5.11 2.07
C ALA A 160 -6.55 -6.63 2.32
N GLU A 161 -7.66 -7.18 2.77
CA GLU A 161 -7.79 -8.60 3.11
C GLU A 161 -7.54 -9.50 1.89
N GLN A 162 -7.97 -9.02 0.72
CA GLN A 162 -7.84 -9.72 -0.56
C GLN A 162 -6.38 -9.90 -1.01
N THR A 163 -5.48 -9.05 -0.51
CA THR A 163 -4.07 -8.99 -0.92
C THR A 163 -3.14 -8.94 0.30
N SER A 164 -3.37 -9.86 1.23
CA SER A 164 -2.66 -9.90 2.50
C SER A 164 -1.31 -10.63 2.45
N LEU A 165 -1.13 -11.60 1.54
CA LEU A 165 0.08 -12.43 1.49
C LEU A 165 1.30 -11.63 1.09
N ILE A 166 1.16 -10.72 0.13
CA ILE A 166 2.27 -9.84 -0.28
C ILE A 166 2.69 -8.90 0.84
N ALA A 167 1.75 -8.44 1.68
CA ALA A 167 2.06 -7.63 2.85
C ALA A 167 2.81 -8.44 3.93
N VAL A 168 2.38 -9.69 4.19
CA VAL A 168 3.11 -10.62 5.09
C VAL A 168 4.53 -10.82 4.58
N ARG A 169 4.69 -11.13 3.29
CA ARG A 169 6.01 -11.32 2.69
C ARG A 169 6.87 -10.07 2.79
N THR A 170 6.28 -8.90 2.61
CA THR A 170 6.99 -7.61 2.76
C THR A 170 7.55 -7.44 4.17
N LEU A 171 6.80 -7.80 5.22
CA LEU A 171 7.31 -7.74 6.59
C LEU A 171 8.48 -8.70 6.83
N GLU A 172 8.46 -9.89 6.23
CA GLU A 172 9.59 -10.82 6.28
C GLU A 172 10.85 -10.20 5.64
N LEU A 173 10.69 -9.52 4.49
CA LEU A 173 11.79 -8.81 3.84
C LEU A 173 12.27 -7.61 4.65
N MET A 174 11.39 -6.89 5.34
CA MET A 174 11.77 -5.84 6.29
C MET A 174 12.62 -6.41 7.43
N LYS A 175 12.22 -7.54 7.99
CA LYS A 175 13.01 -8.24 9.01
C LYS A 175 14.38 -8.66 8.48
N ALA A 176 14.44 -9.20 7.26
CA ALA A 176 15.70 -9.54 6.60
C ALA A 176 16.60 -8.32 6.31
N ALA A 177 16.00 -7.15 6.05
CA ALA A 177 16.71 -5.88 5.90
C ALA A 177 17.25 -5.32 7.23
N GLY A 178 16.81 -5.86 8.37
CA GLY A 178 17.28 -5.49 9.71
C GLY A 178 16.40 -4.49 10.46
N PHE A 179 15.15 -4.29 10.05
CA PHE A 179 14.21 -3.49 10.84
C PHE A 179 13.99 -4.14 12.20
N PRO A 180 13.99 -3.36 13.29
CA PRO A 180 13.74 -3.88 14.64
C PRO A 180 12.32 -4.47 14.77
N ASP A 181 12.16 -5.43 15.65
CA ASP A 181 10.84 -5.96 15.99
C ASP A 181 9.92 -4.84 16.52
N HIS A 182 8.65 -4.96 16.21
CA HIS A 182 7.56 -4.09 16.66
C HIS A 182 7.52 -2.66 16.07
N VAL A 183 8.50 -2.23 15.27
CA VAL A 183 8.42 -0.92 14.59
C VAL A 183 7.35 -0.91 13.49
N VAL A 184 7.05 -2.08 12.94
CA VAL A 184 5.89 -2.32 12.05
C VAL A 184 5.07 -3.48 12.58
N GLN A 185 3.78 -3.25 12.77
CA GLN A 185 2.82 -4.26 13.18
C GLN A 185 1.79 -4.46 12.08
N LEU A 186 1.52 -5.70 11.68
CA LEU A 186 0.54 -6.03 10.66
C LEU A 186 -0.80 -6.39 11.30
N VAL A 187 -1.88 -5.82 10.79
CA VAL A 187 -3.25 -6.16 11.14
C VAL A 187 -3.99 -6.60 9.88
N ILE A 188 -4.40 -7.86 9.83
CA ILE A 188 -5.24 -8.37 8.75
C ILE A 188 -6.63 -8.57 9.34
N ALA A 189 -7.58 -7.74 8.95
CA ALA A 189 -8.95 -7.78 9.42
C ALA A 189 -9.88 -6.96 8.52
N PRO A 190 -11.21 -7.19 8.56
CA PRO A 190 -12.18 -6.37 7.85
C PRO A 190 -12.02 -4.89 8.18
N GLY A 191 -12.01 -4.04 7.15
CA GLY A 191 -11.76 -2.60 7.30
C GLY A 191 -12.67 -1.94 8.33
N ARG A 192 -13.95 -2.36 8.41
CA ARG A 192 -14.89 -1.87 9.41
C ARG A 192 -14.42 -2.17 10.85
N GLN A 193 -13.93 -3.39 11.10
CA GLN A 193 -13.47 -3.79 12.43
C GLN A 193 -12.22 -2.98 12.86
N VAL A 194 -11.26 -2.78 11.95
CA VAL A 194 -10.08 -1.92 12.21
C VAL A 194 -10.51 -0.49 12.49
N GLY A 195 -11.47 0.01 11.73
CA GLY A 195 -12.02 1.34 11.93
C GLY A 195 -12.75 1.54 13.26
N GLU A 196 -13.40 0.50 13.79
CA GLU A 196 -14.09 0.55 15.08
C GLU A 196 -13.11 0.38 16.27
N VAL A 197 -11.99 -0.34 16.11
CA VAL A 197 -11.05 -0.65 17.19
C VAL A 197 -9.82 0.26 17.18
N ILE A 198 -9.16 0.44 16.03
CA ILE A 198 -7.85 1.13 15.96
C ILE A 198 -8.02 2.62 15.66
N VAL A 199 -8.91 3.03 14.76
CA VAL A 199 -9.05 4.46 14.39
C VAL A 199 -9.39 5.34 15.60
N PRO A 200 -10.30 4.95 16.53
CA PRO A 200 -10.59 5.76 17.71
C PRO A 200 -9.54 5.68 18.82
N ASP A 201 -8.55 4.80 18.72
CA ASP A 201 -7.50 4.66 19.74
C ASP A 201 -6.65 5.94 19.81
N THR A 202 -6.58 6.55 20.97
CA THR A 202 -5.88 7.83 21.20
C THR A 202 -4.36 7.72 21.06
N ARG A 203 -3.79 6.51 21.08
CA ARG A 203 -2.36 6.26 20.82
C ARG A 203 -2.00 6.40 19.35
N ILE A 204 -2.99 6.32 18.43
CA ILE A 204 -2.77 6.62 17.00
C ILE A 204 -2.59 8.12 16.81
N GLN A 205 -1.43 8.53 16.33
CA GLN A 205 -1.01 9.93 16.21
C GLN A 205 -1.06 10.47 14.76
N ALA A 206 -1.30 9.61 13.78
CA ALA A 206 -1.63 9.97 12.41
C ALA A 206 -2.28 8.79 11.69
N VAL A 207 -3.04 9.05 10.63
CA VAL A 207 -3.60 8.04 9.75
C VAL A 207 -3.22 8.36 8.31
N MET A 208 -2.69 7.35 7.60
CA MET A 208 -2.47 7.37 6.15
C MET A 208 -3.41 6.34 5.54
N PHE A 209 -4.27 6.79 4.66
CA PHE A 209 -5.32 5.97 4.05
C PHE A 209 -5.32 6.12 2.53
N THR A 210 -5.42 5.01 1.82
CA THR A 210 -5.74 5.00 0.39
C THR A 210 -6.89 4.02 0.15
N GLY A 211 -7.96 4.51 -0.49
CA GLY A 211 -9.16 3.70 -0.75
C GLY A 211 -10.34 4.51 -1.26
N SER A 212 -11.58 4.12 -0.89
CA SER A 212 -12.78 4.83 -1.33
C SER A 212 -12.97 6.16 -0.61
N THR A 213 -13.59 7.11 -1.31
CA THR A 213 -13.92 8.43 -0.74
C THR A 213 -14.85 8.31 0.48
N GLU A 214 -15.80 7.37 0.44
CA GLU A 214 -16.71 7.13 1.56
C GLU A 214 -15.95 6.66 2.82
N THR A 215 -14.99 5.75 2.65
CA THR A 215 -14.16 5.25 3.76
C THR A 215 -13.27 6.36 4.31
N GLY A 216 -12.64 7.17 3.44
CA GLY A 216 -11.84 8.32 3.87
C GLY A 216 -12.66 9.32 4.69
N ALA A 217 -13.86 9.66 4.22
CA ALA A 217 -14.78 10.55 4.94
C ALA A 217 -15.26 9.93 6.27
N TRP A 218 -15.45 8.61 6.30
CA TRP A 218 -15.81 7.90 7.53
C TRP A 218 -14.68 7.93 8.56
N ILE A 219 -13.43 7.68 8.13
CA ILE A 219 -12.24 7.78 8.99
C ILE A 219 -12.11 9.20 9.56
N ALA A 220 -12.27 10.23 8.73
CA ALA A 220 -12.21 11.61 9.16
C ALA A 220 -13.23 11.92 10.28
N ARG A 221 -14.48 11.45 10.13
CA ARG A 221 -15.51 11.59 11.18
C ARG A 221 -15.13 10.85 12.47
N LYS A 222 -14.63 9.62 12.37
CA LYS A 222 -14.20 8.83 13.53
C LYS A 222 -13.05 9.48 14.28
N LEU A 223 -12.09 10.04 13.58
CA LEU A 223 -11.00 10.81 14.20
C LEU A 223 -11.50 12.06 14.91
N ALA A 224 -12.49 12.75 14.34
CA ALA A 224 -13.10 13.93 14.98
C ALA A 224 -13.93 13.57 16.22
N GLU A 225 -14.62 12.41 16.18
CA GLU A 225 -15.47 11.92 17.29
C GLU A 225 -14.67 11.46 18.52
N ARG A 226 -13.43 11.02 18.36
CA ARG A 226 -12.64 10.45 19.47
C ARG A 226 -12.23 11.45 20.55
N GLY A 227 -12.36 12.76 20.27
CA GLY A 227 -11.89 13.83 21.16
C GLY A 227 -10.36 13.96 21.21
N GLY A 228 -9.86 14.87 22.03
CA GLY A 228 -8.42 15.15 22.16
C GLY A 228 -7.89 16.07 21.05
N GLU A 229 -6.56 16.03 20.88
CA GLU A 229 -5.92 16.84 19.84
C GLU A 229 -6.22 16.27 18.43
N PRO A 230 -6.42 17.15 17.41
CA PRO A 230 -6.55 16.71 16.03
C PRO A 230 -5.33 15.94 15.55
N VAL A 231 -5.54 14.78 14.95
CA VAL A 231 -4.47 14.02 14.31
C VAL A 231 -4.51 14.17 12.81
N PRO A 232 -3.36 14.24 12.14
CA PRO A 232 -3.30 14.30 10.69
C PRO A 232 -3.95 13.07 10.07
N LEU A 233 -4.78 13.31 9.05
CA LEU A 233 -5.29 12.32 8.13
C LEU A 233 -4.77 12.64 6.72
N ILE A 234 -3.97 11.76 6.14
CA ILE A 234 -3.61 11.76 4.73
C ILE A 234 -4.53 10.75 4.07
N ALA A 235 -5.48 11.23 3.25
CA ALA A 235 -6.47 10.38 2.60
C ALA A 235 -6.38 10.54 1.08
N GLU A 236 -5.80 9.53 0.44
CA GLU A 236 -5.78 9.39 -1.01
C GLU A 236 -7.00 8.59 -1.44
N THR A 237 -7.83 9.17 -2.31
CA THR A 237 -9.09 8.55 -2.75
C THR A 237 -9.24 8.57 -4.27
N GLY A 238 -10.35 8.05 -4.78
CA GLY A 238 -10.66 8.07 -6.20
C GLY A 238 -10.94 9.49 -6.73
N GLY A 239 -10.97 9.62 -8.04
CA GLY A 239 -11.22 10.87 -8.73
C GLY A 239 -11.86 10.68 -10.08
N GLN A 240 -12.39 11.78 -10.65
CA GLN A 240 -12.87 11.90 -12.03
C GLN A 240 -11.76 12.55 -12.88
N ASN A 241 -10.68 11.79 -13.09
CA ASN A 241 -9.51 12.29 -13.81
C ASN A 241 -9.87 12.60 -15.27
N CYS A 242 -9.39 13.71 -15.76
CA CYS A 242 -9.66 14.12 -17.15
C CYS A 242 -8.36 14.34 -17.94
N MET A 243 -8.48 14.18 -19.24
CA MET A 243 -7.50 14.58 -20.25
C MET A 243 -8.13 15.65 -21.12
N ILE A 244 -7.40 16.74 -21.36
CA ILE A 244 -7.83 17.85 -22.21
C ILE A 244 -6.90 17.86 -23.42
N VAL A 245 -7.47 17.74 -24.61
CA VAL A 245 -6.75 17.64 -25.88
C VAL A 245 -7.09 18.83 -26.74
N ASP A 246 -6.11 19.63 -27.10
CA ASP A 246 -6.24 20.72 -28.05
C ASP A 246 -5.77 20.32 -29.47
N SER A 247 -5.96 21.22 -30.43
CA SER A 247 -5.67 21.00 -31.86
C SER A 247 -4.16 20.81 -32.18
N THR A 248 -3.27 21.05 -31.21
CA THR A 248 -1.82 20.86 -31.39
C THR A 248 -1.35 19.47 -31.01
N ALA A 249 -2.19 18.67 -30.37
CA ALA A 249 -1.87 17.31 -29.96
C ALA A 249 -1.75 16.36 -31.16
N LEU A 250 -0.81 15.40 -31.07
CA LEU A 250 -0.70 14.32 -32.06
C LEU A 250 -1.76 13.26 -31.79
N PRO A 251 -2.73 13.05 -32.71
CA PRO A 251 -3.88 12.14 -32.47
C PRO A 251 -3.46 10.72 -32.08
N GLU A 252 -2.45 10.16 -32.73
CA GLU A 252 -1.96 8.81 -32.47
C GLU A 252 -1.43 8.66 -31.03
N GLN A 253 -0.73 9.66 -30.53
CA GLN A 253 -0.25 9.67 -29.13
C GLN A 253 -1.42 9.82 -28.15
N VAL A 254 -2.41 10.64 -28.49
CA VAL A 254 -3.62 10.79 -27.66
C VAL A 254 -4.33 9.45 -27.48
N VAL A 255 -4.47 8.68 -28.57
CA VAL A 255 -5.12 7.35 -28.51
C VAL A 255 -4.32 6.41 -27.61
N ASP A 256 -3.00 6.34 -27.78
CA ASP A 256 -2.15 5.50 -26.94
C ASP A 256 -2.22 5.90 -25.45
N ASP A 257 -2.21 7.20 -25.16
CA ASP A 257 -2.30 7.74 -23.80
C ASP A 257 -3.69 7.48 -23.18
N VAL A 258 -4.76 7.59 -23.96
CA VAL A 258 -6.13 7.27 -23.52
C VAL A 258 -6.25 5.78 -23.20
N ILE A 259 -5.75 4.90 -24.05
CA ILE A 259 -5.78 3.45 -23.84
C ILE A 259 -4.96 3.09 -22.59
N SER A 260 -3.75 3.59 -22.49
CA SER A 260 -2.87 3.36 -21.33
C SER A 260 -3.48 3.90 -20.03
N SER A 261 -3.95 5.14 -20.03
CA SER A 261 -4.48 5.77 -18.82
C SER A 261 -5.84 5.24 -18.40
N GLY A 262 -6.74 4.97 -19.37
CA GLY A 262 -8.12 4.57 -19.10
C GLY A 262 -8.29 3.08 -18.80
N PHE A 263 -7.49 2.21 -19.45
CA PHE A 263 -7.76 0.76 -19.47
C PHE A 263 -6.68 -0.10 -18.84
N GLN A 264 -5.46 0.40 -18.63
CA GLN A 264 -4.42 -0.35 -17.90
C GLN A 264 -4.94 -0.76 -16.52
N SER A 265 -4.59 -1.96 -16.06
CA SER A 265 -5.14 -2.57 -14.82
C SER A 265 -6.69 -2.62 -14.82
N ALA A 266 -7.31 -2.84 -15.97
CA ALA A 266 -8.78 -2.80 -16.18
C ALA A 266 -9.42 -1.46 -15.71
N GLY A 267 -8.68 -0.35 -15.76
CA GLY A 267 -9.10 0.95 -15.26
C GLY A 267 -9.29 1.04 -13.74
N GLN A 268 -8.80 0.06 -12.99
CA GLN A 268 -8.94 -0.03 -11.53
C GLN A 268 -7.84 0.75 -10.80
N ARG A 269 -7.61 2.00 -11.20
CA ARG A 269 -6.63 2.91 -10.60
C ARG A 269 -7.30 4.22 -10.21
N CYS A 270 -6.87 4.82 -9.09
CA CYS A 270 -7.32 6.15 -8.67
C CYS A 270 -6.99 7.22 -9.72
N SER A 271 -5.90 7.02 -10.49
CA SER A 271 -5.41 7.91 -11.55
C SER A 271 -5.96 7.58 -12.95
N ALA A 272 -6.80 6.56 -13.12
CA ALA A 272 -7.33 6.19 -14.44
C ALA A 272 -8.13 7.33 -15.07
N LEU A 273 -7.92 7.55 -16.37
CA LEU A 273 -8.70 8.50 -17.16
C LEU A 273 -10.19 8.12 -17.14
N ARG A 274 -11.06 9.10 -16.85
CA ARG A 274 -12.52 8.93 -16.79
C ARG A 274 -13.25 9.82 -17.79
N VAL A 275 -12.69 10.99 -18.09
CA VAL A 275 -13.32 11.98 -18.95
C VAL A 275 -12.28 12.49 -19.96
N LEU A 276 -12.60 12.41 -21.24
CA LEU A 276 -11.77 12.93 -22.31
C LEU A 276 -12.46 14.17 -22.91
N PHE A 277 -11.82 15.32 -22.80
CA PHE A 277 -12.26 16.56 -23.44
C PHE A 277 -11.44 16.77 -24.72
N LEU A 278 -12.12 16.81 -25.85
CA LEU A 278 -11.51 17.05 -27.17
C LEU A 278 -11.95 18.41 -27.69
N GLN A 279 -11.00 19.20 -28.18
CA GLN A 279 -11.32 20.39 -28.95
C GLN A 279 -12.08 19.97 -30.23
N GLU A 280 -13.12 20.72 -30.61
CA GLU A 280 -14.03 20.37 -31.70
C GLU A 280 -13.29 20.08 -33.00
N ASP A 281 -12.28 20.88 -33.35
CA ASP A 281 -11.50 20.79 -34.61
C ASP A 281 -10.79 19.46 -34.82
N VAL A 282 -10.50 18.71 -33.74
CA VAL A 282 -9.75 17.43 -33.76
C VAL A 282 -10.56 16.25 -33.24
N ALA A 283 -11.75 16.48 -32.72
CA ALA A 283 -12.57 15.46 -32.06
C ALA A 283 -12.86 14.26 -32.98
N ASP A 284 -13.40 14.52 -34.19
CA ASP A 284 -13.74 13.45 -35.13
C ASP A 284 -12.53 12.61 -35.54
N LYS A 285 -11.36 13.25 -35.68
CA LYS A 285 -10.13 12.57 -36.07
C LYS A 285 -9.58 11.65 -34.98
N ILE A 286 -9.85 11.98 -33.70
CA ILE A 286 -9.37 11.19 -32.55
C ILE A 286 -10.36 10.07 -32.21
N ILE A 287 -11.65 10.27 -32.40
CA ILE A 287 -12.71 9.30 -32.08
C ILE A 287 -12.80 8.17 -33.13
N THR A 288 -12.48 8.45 -34.41
CA THR A 288 -12.52 7.45 -35.50
C THR A 288 -11.24 6.64 -35.58
#